data_d3e38ba65dcd3cf2caa7f10b0c176e52
#
_entry.id   d3e38ba65dcd3cf2caa7f10b0c176e52
#
_cell.length_a   1.000
_cell.length_b   1.000
_cell.length_c   1.000
_cell.angle_alpha   90.00
_cell.angle_beta   90.00
_cell.angle_gamma   90.00
#
_symmetry.space_group_name_H-M   'P 1'
#
loop_
_entity.id
_entity.type
_entity.pdbx_description
1 polymer ?
#
loop_
_entity_poly.entity_id
_entity_poly.type
_entity_poly.pdbx_seq_one_letter_code
_entity_poly.pdbx_strand_id
1 'polypeptide(L)'
;DTRRRVCFATWLLGLLLFFDDYANTAVVGSTMRDVSDHLRISREKLAYLVDSTAAPVSTLAISSWVAFQLSMIESGYEAANIAASEVPNPFTVFLESIPYNTYAILAIAMVGIVVVSGRDYGEMLTAERRAAETGRVTREDARPMQDVAAELGDPNVENARLLAFF
;
A
#
# COMPACT_ATOMS: atom_id res chain seq x y z
N ASP A 1 -1.50 -11.88 -19.67
CA ASP A 1 -0.84 -12.54 -18.53
C ASP A 1 -1.65 -12.27 -17.25
N THR A 2 -2.16 -13.33 -16.62
CA THR A 2 -3.02 -13.24 -15.42
C THR A 2 -2.26 -12.60 -14.23
N ARG A 3 -0.98 -12.91 -14.06
CA ARG A 3 -0.13 -12.31 -13.01
C ARG A 3 -0.07 -10.79 -13.14
N ARG A 4 0.15 -10.28 -14.36
CA ARG A 4 0.17 -8.84 -14.63
C ARG A 4 -1.18 -8.18 -14.35
N ARG A 5 -2.29 -8.83 -14.69
CA ARG A 5 -3.64 -8.33 -14.41
C ARG A 5 -3.91 -8.22 -12.91
N VAL A 6 -3.45 -9.19 -12.13
CA VAL A 6 -3.58 -9.16 -10.67
C VAL A 6 -2.72 -8.05 -10.05
N CYS A 7 -1.46 -7.89 -10.49
CA CYS A 7 -0.64 -6.76 -10.04
C CYS A 7 -1.28 -5.41 -10.40
N PHE A 8 -1.87 -5.29 -11.59
CA PHE A 8 -2.58 -4.09 -12.01
C PHE A 8 -3.82 -3.84 -11.16
N ALA A 9 -4.60 -4.88 -10.86
CA ALA A 9 -5.75 -4.78 -9.98
C ALA A 9 -5.35 -4.36 -8.56
N THR A 10 -4.25 -4.92 -8.02
CA THR A 10 -3.69 -4.53 -6.71
C THR A 10 -3.33 -3.05 -6.69
N TRP A 11 -2.61 -2.58 -7.69
CA TRP A 11 -2.25 -1.17 -7.81
C TRP A 11 -3.47 -0.26 -7.92
N LEU A 12 -4.46 -0.64 -8.75
CA LEU A 12 -5.70 0.13 -8.92
C LEU A 12 -6.52 0.18 -7.64
N LEU A 13 -6.64 -0.94 -6.92
CA LEU A 13 -7.30 -0.98 -5.61
C LEU A 13 -6.60 -0.07 -4.59
N GLY A 14 -5.26 -0.07 -4.60
CA GLY A 14 -4.48 0.85 -3.77
C GLY A 14 -4.76 2.32 -4.09
N LEU A 15 -4.93 2.68 -5.36
CA LEU A 15 -5.31 4.04 -5.75
C LEU A 15 -6.74 4.42 -5.33
N LEU A 16 -7.66 3.46 -5.34
CA LEU A 16 -9.06 3.69 -4.96
C LEU A 16 -9.23 3.87 -3.44
N LEU A 17 -8.41 3.21 -2.63
CA LEU A 17 -8.45 3.30 -1.17
C LEU A 17 -7.53 4.40 -0.64
N PHE A 18 -7.69 5.63 -1.15
CA PHE A 18 -6.82 6.77 -0.86
C PHE A 18 -7.07 7.44 0.50
N PHE A 19 -8.19 7.16 1.13
CA PHE A 19 -8.64 7.88 2.32
C PHE A 19 -7.82 7.60 3.58
N ASP A 20 -7.16 6.44 3.66
CA ASP A 20 -6.31 6.04 4.78
C ASP A 20 -5.29 4.98 4.36
N ASP A 21 -4.01 5.18 4.65
CA ASP A 21 -2.93 4.29 4.26
C ASP A 21 -2.92 2.98 5.06
N TYR A 22 -3.28 3.02 6.34
CA TYR A 22 -3.38 1.81 7.17
C TYR A 22 -4.53 0.92 6.69
N ALA A 23 -5.70 1.51 6.46
CA ALA A 23 -6.85 0.79 5.90
C ALA A 23 -6.54 0.23 4.50
N ASN A 24 -5.87 1.03 3.65
CA ASN A 24 -5.41 0.59 2.33
C ASN A 24 -4.51 -0.64 2.46
N THR A 25 -3.45 -0.55 3.25
CA THR A 25 -2.49 -1.65 3.44
C THR A 25 -3.18 -2.90 3.99
N ALA A 26 -4.04 -2.76 4.99
CA ALA A 26 -4.74 -3.88 5.60
C ALA A 26 -5.72 -4.54 4.63
N VAL A 27 -6.55 -3.76 3.93
CA VAL A 27 -7.58 -4.28 3.03
C VAL A 27 -6.99 -4.83 1.74
N VAL A 28 -6.14 -4.07 1.04
CA VAL A 28 -5.54 -4.52 -0.22
C VAL A 28 -4.59 -5.68 0.03
N GLY A 29 -3.74 -5.57 1.06
CA GLY A 29 -2.77 -6.60 1.41
C GLY A 29 -3.44 -7.95 1.73
N SER A 30 -4.46 -7.95 2.57
CA SER A 30 -5.18 -9.18 2.93
C SER A 30 -5.99 -9.75 1.77
N THR A 31 -6.71 -8.90 1.03
CA THR A 31 -7.57 -9.33 -0.08
C THR A 31 -6.77 -9.92 -1.24
N MET A 32 -5.63 -9.31 -1.56
CA MET A 32 -4.83 -9.74 -2.71
C MET A 32 -3.82 -10.84 -2.39
N ARG A 33 -3.64 -11.17 -1.11
CA ARG A 33 -2.67 -12.16 -0.64
C ARG A 33 -2.89 -13.54 -1.26
N ASP A 34 -4.08 -14.11 -1.08
CA ASP A 34 -4.37 -15.47 -1.53
C ASP A 34 -4.32 -15.59 -3.06
N VAL A 35 -4.83 -14.57 -3.76
CA VAL A 35 -4.79 -14.52 -5.22
C VAL A 35 -3.35 -14.43 -5.73
N SER A 36 -2.50 -13.65 -5.06
CA SER A 36 -1.09 -13.51 -5.39
C SER A 36 -0.32 -14.80 -5.14
N ASP A 37 -0.57 -15.48 -4.03
CA ASP A 37 0.06 -16.75 -3.68
C ASP A 37 -0.29 -17.84 -4.71
N HIS A 38 -1.55 -17.98 -5.09
CA HIS A 38 -1.99 -18.93 -6.11
C HIS A 38 -1.32 -18.70 -7.48
N LEU A 39 -1.04 -17.45 -7.82
CA LEU A 39 -0.36 -17.08 -9.06
C LEU A 39 1.16 -17.07 -8.94
N ARG A 40 1.72 -17.49 -7.80
CA ARG A 40 3.15 -17.50 -7.51
C ARG A 40 3.79 -16.12 -7.68
N ILE A 41 3.07 -15.07 -7.28
CA ILE A 41 3.63 -13.73 -7.12
C ILE A 41 4.28 -13.68 -5.75
N SER A 42 5.53 -13.20 -5.68
CA SER A 42 6.23 -13.13 -4.41
C SER A 42 5.55 -12.17 -3.44
N ARG A 43 5.56 -12.48 -2.16
CA ARG A 43 5.01 -11.59 -1.13
C ARG A 43 5.78 -10.29 -1.00
N GLU A 44 7.07 -10.31 -1.33
CA GLU A 44 7.89 -9.11 -1.43
C GLU A 44 7.37 -8.15 -2.51
N LYS A 45 6.95 -8.70 -3.67
CA LYS A 45 6.33 -7.89 -4.73
C LYS A 45 4.96 -7.38 -4.32
N LEU A 46 4.13 -8.21 -3.71
CA LEU A 46 2.84 -7.77 -3.18
C LEU A 46 3.01 -6.65 -2.16
N ALA A 47 3.94 -6.80 -1.21
CA ALA A 47 4.26 -5.77 -0.23
C ALA A 47 4.71 -4.47 -0.90
N TYR A 48 5.59 -4.54 -1.90
CA TYR A 48 6.01 -3.37 -2.68
C TYR A 48 4.83 -2.66 -3.35
N LEU A 49 3.94 -3.42 -4.02
CA LEU A 49 2.76 -2.84 -4.69
C LEU A 49 1.84 -2.12 -3.72
N VAL A 50 1.60 -2.71 -2.54
CA VAL A 50 0.71 -2.15 -1.53
C VAL A 50 1.35 -0.95 -0.83
N ASP A 51 2.55 -1.12 -0.28
CA ASP A 51 3.24 -0.10 0.52
C ASP A 51 3.61 1.14 -0.31
N SER A 52 4.19 0.93 -1.50
CA SER A 52 4.57 2.04 -2.40
C SER A 52 3.38 2.75 -3.04
N THR A 53 2.15 2.31 -2.79
CA THR A 53 0.93 2.98 -3.27
C THR A 53 0.15 3.61 -2.12
N ALA A 54 0.01 2.93 -0.99
CA ALA A 54 -0.85 3.34 0.12
C ALA A 54 -0.47 4.72 0.69
N ALA A 55 0.75 4.88 1.18
CA ALA A 55 1.20 6.14 1.77
C ALA A 55 1.30 7.28 0.73
N PRO A 56 1.88 7.06 -0.48
CA PRO A 56 1.90 8.10 -1.50
C PRO A 56 0.51 8.59 -1.93
N VAL A 57 -0.46 7.70 -2.11
CA VAL A 57 -1.80 8.11 -2.54
C VAL A 57 -2.53 8.88 -1.46
N SER A 58 -2.37 8.51 -0.19
CA SER A 58 -3.00 9.20 0.94
C SER A 58 -2.43 10.61 1.16
N THR A 59 -1.19 10.88 0.77
CA THR A 59 -0.59 12.21 0.85
C THR A 59 -0.98 13.14 -0.30
N LEU A 60 -1.43 12.59 -1.43
CA LEU A 60 -1.90 13.38 -2.58
C LEU A 60 -3.40 13.63 -2.57
N ALA A 61 -4.15 12.89 -1.77
CA ALA A 61 -5.60 12.93 -1.72
C ALA A 61 -6.11 13.53 -0.40
N ILE A 62 -7.41 13.80 -0.34
CA ILE A 62 -8.08 14.19 0.92
C ILE A 62 -8.26 12.91 1.77
N SER A 63 -7.29 12.64 2.61
CA SER A 63 -7.21 11.46 3.46
C SER A 63 -7.37 11.81 4.95
N SER A 64 -7.31 10.81 5.82
CA SER A 64 -7.26 10.99 7.29
C SER A 64 -6.07 11.84 7.76
N TRP A 65 -5.00 11.94 6.95
CA TRP A 65 -3.81 12.72 7.25
C TRP A 65 -3.94 14.23 6.98
N VAL A 66 -5.00 14.68 6.29
CA VAL A 66 -5.17 16.10 5.94
C VAL A 66 -5.20 16.99 7.19
N ALA A 67 -5.94 16.60 8.22
CA ALA A 67 -6.00 17.36 9.46
C ALA A 67 -4.62 17.58 10.09
N PHE A 68 -3.79 16.55 10.12
CA PHE A 68 -2.41 16.64 10.59
C PHE A 68 -1.56 17.57 9.71
N GLN A 69 -1.68 17.47 8.40
CA GLN A 69 -0.94 18.33 7.46
C GLN A 69 -1.33 19.79 7.61
N LEU A 70 -2.63 20.09 7.78
CA LEU A 70 -3.11 21.47 8.02
C LEU A 70 -2.54 22.03 9.32
N SER A 71 -2.54 21.24 10.39
CA SER A 71 -1.95 21.64 11.68
C SER A 71 -0.45 21.93 11.56
N MET A 72 0.28 21.16 10.75
CA MET A 72 1.72 21.42 10.50
C MET A 72 1.95 22.69 9.70
N ILE A 73 1.07 23.00 8.72
CA ILE A 73 1.14 24.25 7.96
C ILE A 73 0.88 25.44 8.88
N GLU A 74 -0.16 25.39 9.73
CA GLU A 74 -0.46 26.44 10.71
C GLU A 74 0.72 26.67 11.66
N SER A 75 1.24 25.60 12.26
CA SER A 75 2.41 25.68 13.15
C SER A 75 3.64 26.26 12.46
N GLY A 76 3.83 25.99 11.17
CA GLY A 76 4.90 26.57 10.36
C GLY A 76 4.76 28.08 10.22
N TYR A 77 3.58 28.61 9.98
CA TYR A 77 3.31 30.04 9.91
C TYR A 77 3.51 30.73 11.27
N GLU A 78 3.03 30.11 12.35
CA GLU A 78 3.25 30.61 13.71
C GLU A 78 4.74 30.69 14.05
N ALA A 79 5.49 29.64 13.77
CA ALA A 79 6.94 29.61 14.01
C ALA A 79 7.73 30.64 13.19
N ALA A 80 7.23 30.98 12.00
CA ALA A 80 7.79 32.02 11.15
C ALA A 80 7.41 33.44 11.58
N ASN A 81 6.58 33.62 12.61
CA ASN A 81 6.04 34.91 13.09
C ASN A 81 5.34 35.72 11.98
N ILE A 82 4.65 35.05 11.06
CA ILE A 82 3.88 35.71 10.01
C ILE A 82 2.55 36.20 10.61
N ALA A 83 2.20 37.46 10.32
CA ALA A 83 0.96 38.04 10.85
C ALA A 83 -0.27 37.26 10.39
N ALA A 84 -1.22 37.02 11.28
CA ALA A 84 -2.43 36.23 10.97
C ALA A 84 -3.23 36.78 9.77
N SER A 85 -3.12 38.09 9.47
CA SER A 85 -3.74 38.71 8.31
C SER A 85 -3.06 38.38 6.97
N GLU A 86 -1.83 37.87 7.02
CA GLU A 86 -1.00 37.53 5.86
C GLU A 86 -0.91 36.01 5.62
N VAL A 87 -1.42 35.21 6.57
CA VAL A 87 -1.39 33.75 6.50
C VAL A 87 -2.46 33.27 5.51
N PRO A 88 -2.09 32.57 4.42
CA PRO A 88 -3.06 31.93 3.53
C PRO A 88 -3.83 30.83 4.27
N ASN A 89 -5.03 30.50 3.75
CA ASN A 89 -5.77 29.39 4.31
C ASN A 89 -4.98 28.08 4.21
N PRO A 90 -4.72 27.37 5.32
CA PRO A 90 -3.90 26.16 5.33
C PRO A 90 -4.37 25.08 4.34
N PHE A 91 -5.69 24.95 4.14
CA PHE A 91 -6.24 24.00 3.16
C PHE A 91 -5.90 24.39 1.72
N THR A 92 -5.90 25.69 1.40
CA THR A 92 -5.45 26.17 0.08
C THR A 92 -3.98 25.84 -0.14
N VAL A 93 -3.14 26.12 0.86
CA VAL A 93 -1.70 25.79 0.80
C VAL A 93 -1.48 24.30 0.62
N PHE A 94 -2.25 23.47 1.32
CA PHE A 94 -2.21 22.02 1.15
C PHE A 94 -2.53 21.63 -0.30
N LEU A 95 -3.63 22.12 -0.86
CA LEU A 95 -4.01 21.79 -2.26
C LEU A 95 -2.96 22.26 -3.26
N GLU A 96 -2.40 23.44 -3.08
CA GLU A 96 -1.34 23.99 -3.94
C GLU A 96 -0.03 23.23 -3.81
N SER A 97 0.23 22.58 -2.69
CA SER A 97 1.43 21.77 -2.46
C SER A 97 1.40 20.40 -3.17
N ILE A 98 0.23 19.87 -3.49
CA ILE A 98 0.06 18.52 -4.09
C ILE A 98 0.92 18.33 -5.34
N PRO A 99 0.95 19.25 -6.35
CA PRO A 99 1.77 19.08 -7.54
C PRO A 99 3.28 19.05 -7.27
N TYR A 100 3.71 19.57 -6.13
CA TYR A 100 5.11 19.60 -5.72
C TYR A 100 5.53 18.40 -4.86
N ASN A 101 4.60 17.54 -4.49
CA ASN A 101 4.89 16.28 -3.80
C ASN A 101 5.43 15.25 -4.80
N THR A 102 6.63 15.55 -5.32
CA THR A 102 7.28 14.77 -6.39
C THR A 102 7.55 13.34 -5.99
N TYR A 103 7.88 13.08 -4.70
CA TYR A 103 8.10 11.71 -4.23
C TYR A 103 6.84 10.85 -4.40
N ALA A 104 5.70 11.31 -3.91
CA ALA A 104 4.46 10.55 -3.98
C ALA A 104 4.02 10.29 -5.43
N ILE A 105 4.12 11.33 -6.29
CA ILE A 105 3.78 11.22 -7.71
C ILE A 105 4.69 10.20 -8.41
N LEU A 106 6.01 10.29 -8.19
CA LEU A 106 6.97 9.39 -8.81
C LEU A 106 6.88 7.96 -8.26
N ALA A 107 6.58 7.78 -6.97
CA ALA A 107 6.38 6.47 -6.38
C ALA A 107 5.19 5.74 -7.03
N ILE A 108 4.04 6.40 -7.12
CA ILE A 108 2.85 5.84 -7.78
C ILE A 108 3.13 5.53 -9.25
N ALA A 109 3.79 6.44 -9.96
CA ALA A 109 4.16 6.25 -11.36
C ALA A 109 5.13 5.07 -11.53
N MET A 110 6.11 4.91 -10.63
CA MET A 110 7.07 3.80 -10.67
C MET A 110 6.38 2.46 -10.47
N VAL A 111 5.46 2.35 -9.52
CA VAL A 111 4.64 1.14 -9.34
C VAL A 111 3.86 0.84 -10.62
N GLY A 112 3.22 1.84 -11.22
CA GLY A 112 2.52 1.70 -12.50
C GLY A 112 3.43 1.21 -13.62
N ILE A 113 4.64 1.75 -13.74
CA ILE A 113 5.64 1.33 -14.74
C ILE A 113 6.03 -0.14 -14.52
N VAL A 114 6.33 -0.55 -13.28
CA VAL A 114 6.68 -1.95 -12.95
C VAL A 114 5.54 -2.89 -13.34
N VAL A 115 4.31 -2.54 -12.99
CA VAL A 115 3.12 -3.35 -13.29
C VAL A 115 2.86 -3.45 -14.78
N VAL A 116 2.89 -2.32 -15.50
CA VAL A 116 2.59 -2.27 -16.94
C VAL A 116 3.70 -2.90 -17.77
N SER A 117 4.97 -2.65 -17.41
CA SER A 117 6.10 -3.26 -18.12
C SER A 117 6.24 -4.76 -17.82
N GLY A 118 5.78 -5.21 -16.63
CA GLY A 118 5.97 -6.57 -16.15
C GLY A 118 7.45 -6.89 -15.90
N ARG A 119 8.27 -5.88 -15.65
CA ARG A 119 9.70 -6.00 -15.35
C ARG A 119 9.94 -5.69 -13.88
N ASP A 120 10.52 -6.64 -13.20
CA ASP A 120 10.95 -6.49 -11.82
C ASP A 120 12.44 -6.12 -11.77
N TYR A 121 12.89 -5.55 -10.67
CA TYR A 121 14.27 -5.11 -10.48
C TYR A 121 14.78 -5.45 -9.07
N GLY A 122 16.12 -5.46 -8.92
CA GLY A 122 16.78 -5.68 -7.64
C GLY A 122 16.36 -6.97 -6.93
N GLU A 123 16.21 -6.92 -5.64
CA GLU A 123 15.80 -8.04 -4.79
C GLU A 123 14.40 -8.57 -5.10
N MET A 124 13.51 -7.69 -5.57
CA MET A 124 12.16 -8.09 -5.99
C MET A 124 12.22 -9.04 -7.20
N LEU A 125 13.13 -8.83 -8.16
CA LEU A 125 13.34 -9.75 -9.28
C LEU A 125 13.81 -11.12 -8.78
N THR A 126 14.69 -11.17 -7.80
CA THR A 126 15.18 -12.42 -7.18
C THR A 126 14.01 -13.14 -6.49
N ALA A 127 13.17 -12.42 -5.76
CA ALA A 127 11.99 -12.96 -5.11
C ALA A 127 10.96 -13.52 -6.11
N GLU A 128 10.73 -12.80 -7.21
CA GLU A 128 9.81 -13.23 -8.27
C GLU A 128 10.30 -14.47 -9.02
N ARG A 129 11.61 -14.57 -9.28
CA ARG A 129 12.20 -15.78 -9.85
C ARG A 129 12.04 -16.98 -8.92
N ARG A 130 12.36 -16.80 -7.63
CA ARG A 130 12.15 -17.85 -6.62
C ARG A 130 10.70 -18.33 -6.62
N ALA A 131 9.73 -17.40 -6.56
CA ALA A 131 8.30 -17.74 -6.53
C ALA A 131 7.86 -18.45 -7.82
N ALA A 132 8.34 -18.02 -8.99
CA ALA A 132 8.01 -18.63 -10.27
C ALA A 132 8.60 -20.06 -10.42
N GLU A 133 9.87 -20.25 -10.04
CA GLU A 133 10.61 -21.51 -10.24
C GLU A 133 10.27 -22.56 -9.18
N THR A 134 10.20 -22.16 -7.91
CA THR A 134 10.04 -23.09 -6.79
C THR A 134 8.61 -23.14 -6.21
N GLY A 135 7.76 -22.19 -6.57
CA GLY A 135 6.43 -22.02 -5.96
C GLY A 135 6.46 -21.37 -4.56
N ARG A 136 7.65 -21.09 -4.01
CA ARG A 136 7.80 -20.45 -2.69
C ARG A 136 7.61 -18.94 -2.81
N VAL A 137 6.49 -18.45 -2.34
CA VAL A 137 6.15 -17.01 -2.37
C VAL A 137 6.87 -16.20 -1.31
N THR A 138 7.42 -16.83 -0.27
CA THR A 138 8.22 -16.22 0.80
C THR A 138 9.63 -16.79 0.82
N ARG A 139 10.59 -16.08 1.45
CA ARG A 139 11.93 -16.63 1.73
C ARG A 139 11.85 -17.73 2.80
N GLU A 140 12.84 -18.59 2.82
CA GLU A 140 12.90 -19.75 3.73
C GLU A 140 13.02 -19.33 5.22
N ASP A 141 13.67 -18.21 5.47
CA ASP A 141 13.89 -17.60 6.78
C ASP A 141 12.84 -16.52 7.15
N ALA A 142 11.88 -16.28 6.26
CA ALA A 142 10.84 -15.30 6.50
C ALA A 142 9.90 -15.77 7.63
N ARG A 143 9.67 -14.87 8.58
CA ARG A 143 8.65 -15.03 9.63
C ARG A 143 7.57 -13.97 9.41
N PRO A 144 6.52 -14.27 8.61
CA PRO A 144 5.42 -13.34 8.43
C PRO A 144 4.78 -13.00 9.78
N MET A 145 4.57 -11.70 10.06
CA MET A 145 3.93 -11.27 11.31
C MET A 145 2.47 -11.76 11.44
N GLN A 146 1.85 -12.12 10.32
CA GLN A 146 0.51 -12.68 10.27
C GLN A 146 0.58 -14.07 9.61
N ASP A 147 1.09 -15.04 10.31
CA ASP A 147 0.91 -16.44 9.93
C ASP A 147 -0.36 -16.97 10.61
N VAL A 148 -1.50 -16.58 10.05
CA VAL A 148 -2.83 -16.95 10.57
C VAL A 148 -3.01 -18.47 10.66
N ALA A 149 -2.38 -19.21 9.76
CA ALA A 149 -2.41 -20.67 9.79
C ALA A 149 -1.60 -21.26 10.95
N ALA A 150 -0.47 -20.61 11.32
CA ALA A 150 0.31 -21.03 12.48
C ALA A 150 -0.35 -20.63 13.82
N GLU A 151 -1.09 -19.52 13.86
CA GLU A 151 -1.78 -19.04 15.05
C GLU A 151 -3.12 -19.75 15.32
N LEU A 152 -3.86 -20.07 14.28
CA LEU A 152 -5.19 -20.67 14.39
C LEU A 152 -5.20 -22.21 14.26
N GLY A 153 -4.08 -22.80 13.87
CA GLY A 153 -4.02 -24.22 13.51
C GLY A 153 -4.81 -24.53 12.23
N ASP A 154 -4.82 -25.80 11.83
CA ASP A 154 -5.68 -26.25 10.73
C ASP A 154 -7.15 -25.96 11.07
N PRO A 155 -7.93 -25.35 10.16
CA PRO A 155 -9.31 -25.03 10.41
C PRO A 155 -10.08 -26.32 10.73
N ASN A 156 -10.43 -26.50 12.00
CA ASN A 156 -11.27 -27.60 12.40
C ASN A 156 -12.66 -27.35 11.82
N VAL A 157 -13.01 -28.09 10.78
CA VAL A 157 -14.25 -27.93 10.01
C VAL A 157 -15.51 -28.03 10.90
N GLU A 158 -15.42 -28.71 12.06
CA GLU A 158 -16.50 -28.78 13.05
C GLU A 158 -16.80 -27.41 13.69
N ASN A 159 -15.83 -26.54 13.86
CA ASN A 159 -16.04 -25.21 14.46
C ASN A 159 -16.38 -24.11 13.44
N ALA A 160 -16.21 -24.36 12.14
CA ALA A 160 -16.50 -23.37 11.09
C ALA A 160 -17.99 -22.98 11.05
N ARG A 161 -18.90 -23.83 11.50
CA ARG A 161 -20.34 -23.52 11.60
C ARG A 161 -20.68 -22.54 12.71
N LEU A 162 -19.87 -22.45 13.77
CA LEU A 162 -20.08 -21.53 14.89
C LEU A 162 -19.61 -20.10 14.58
N LEU A 163 -18.58 -19.95 13.75
CA LEU A 163 -18.04 -18.64 13.35
C LEU A 163 -18.86 -17.95 12.24
N ALA A 164 -19.76 -18.68 11.58
CA ALA A 164 -20.66 -18.11 10.56
C ALA A 164 -21.87 -17.36 11.16
N PHE A 165 -22.01 -17.31 12.48
CA PHE A 165 -23.10 -16.62 13.20
C PHE A 165 -22.64 -15.36 13.98
N PHE A 166 -21.40 -14.93 13.88
CA PHE A 166 -20.87 -13.70 14.39
C PHE A 166 -20.21 -12.89 13.25
#